data_b09e6d646bafca57ba9ded2e32b06672
#
_entry.id   b09e6d646bafca57ba9ded2e32b06672
#
_cell.length_a   1.000
_cell.length_b   1.000
_cell.length_c   1.000
_cell.angle_alpha   90.00
_cell.angle_beta   90.00
_cell.angle_gamma   90.00
#
_symmetry.space_group_name_H-M   'P 1'
#
loop_
_entity.id
_entity.type
_entity.pdbx_description
1 polymer ?
#
loop_
_entity_poly.entity_id
_entity_poly.type
_entity_poly.pdbx_seq_one_letter_code
_entity_poly.pdbx_strand_id
1 'polypeptide(L)'
;MKKTVLSLMLALCLLLSSSIALATTFTDAHGNEIELDDSLEAYTTVVLSGADNAARKEETNLGDLWTDALRWFAVSGNINAAFDEDDVANGIDHLDVDADHVVALWNGGNLRADIAEGKFGAAELAEVLPFPNKVAVVYMTGEQLAEALEAASQALPCTNESADACASFMQVSGLVYTVDTTKEYDKGEAYGDLWYQANSVNRVTVESVNGQPFDAQALYAVVTSNANYNGMDSSYIFKAAAEANPHSAITTAVVRDVVWQYIAEELNNQVTDAYAAPQGRITVK
;
A
#
# COMPACT_ATOMS: atom_id res chain seq x y z
N MET A 1 -15.87 49.38 46.33
CA MET A 1 -15.47 47.99 46.51
C MET A 1 -14.97 47.50 45.14
N LYS A 2 -13.65 47.51 44.95
CA LYS A 2 -12.99 47.06 43.69
C LYS A 2 -12.63 45.59 43.84
N LYS A 3 -13.21 44.74 43.01
CA LYS A 3 -12.83 43.33 42.92
C LYS A 3 -11.64 43.23 41.99
N THR A 4 -10.50 42.89 42.54
CA THR A 4 -9.26 42.59 41.82
C THR A 4 -9.40 41.18 41.25
N VAL A 5 -9.45 41.05 39.93
CA VAL A 5 -9.39 39.77 39.23
C VAL A 5 -7.92 39.40 39.06
N LEU A 6 -7.49 38.40 39.80
CA LEU A 6 -6.15 37.81 39.70
C LEU A 6 -6.13 36.90 38.46
N SER A 7 -5.50 37.41 37.40
CA SER A 7 -5.27 36.63 36.17
C SER A 7 -4.13 35.66 36.44
N LEU A 8 -4.47 34.37 36.53
CA LEU A 8 -3.50 33.28 36.60
C LEU A 8 -2.97 33.02 35.18
N MET A 9 -1.82 33.59 34.86
CA MET A 9 -1.06 33.17 33.66
C MET A 9 -0.52 31.76 33.92
N LEU A 10 -1.19 30.78 33.32
CA LEU A 10 -0.64 29.43 33.20
C LEU A 10 0.47 29.49 32.16
N ALA A 11 1.71 29.58 32.62
CA ALA A 11 2.88 29.40 31.77
C ALA A 11 2.90 27.93 31.36
N LEU A 12 2.40 27.64 30.15
CA LEU A 12 2.59 26.35 29.47
C LEU A 12 4.09 26.24 29.14
N CYS A 13 4.87 25.65 30.02
CA CYS A 13 6.18 25.16 29.68
C CYS A 13 6.00 24.09 28.62
N LEU A 14 6.13 24.47 27.35
CA LEU A 14 6.50 23.57 26.28
C LEU A 14 7.88 22.99 26.67
N LEU A 15 7.86 21.85 27.33
CA LEU A 15 9.00 20.97 27.35
C LEU A 15 9.17 20.53 25.89
N LEU A 16 9.99 21.28 25.14
CA LEU A 16 10.71 20.73 24.01
C LEU A 16 11.56 19.60 24.59
N SER A 17 10.98 18.42 24.71
CA SER A 17 11.79 17.21 24.71
C SER A 17 12.49 17.20 23.35
N SER A 18 13.71 17.75 23.32
CA SER A 18 14.67 17.36 22.31
C SER A 18 14.83 15.86 22.52
N SER A 19 14.08 15.06 21.77
CA SER A 19 14.46 13.67 21.54
C SER A 19 15.85 13.77 20.96
N ILE A 20 16.85 13.43 21.77
CA ILE A 20 18.18 13.11 21.26
C ILE A 20 17.87 11.94 20.35
N ALA A 21 17.94 12.13 19.03
CA ALA A 21 17.91 11.04 18.09
C ALA A 21 19.04 10.12 18.56
N LEU A 22 18.70 8.95 19.08
CA LEU A 22 19.66 7.92 19.37
C LEU A 22 20.05 7.37 18.01
N ALA A 23 21.31 7.59 17.62
CA ALA A 23 21.83 6.91 16.46
C ALA A 23 21.85 5.41 16.76
N THR A 24 21.10 4.63 15.99
CA THR A 24 21.17 3.17 16.06
C THR A 24 22.38 2.72 15.25
N THR A 25 23.25 1.94 15.86
CA THR A 25 24.37 1.29 15.16
C THR A 25 24.04 -0.19 14.95
N PHE A 26 24.27 -0.68 13.73
CA PHE A 26 24.22 -2.10 13.42
C PHE A 26 25.38 -2.49 12.51
N THR A 27 25.65 -3.79 12.43
CA THR A 27 26.69 -4.32 11.55
C THR A 27 26.04 -4.88 10.30
N ASP A 28 26.43 -4.39 9.12
CA ASP A 28 25.94 -4.90 7.84
C ASP A 28 26.48 -6.31 7.52
N ALA A 29 26.02 -6.91 6.42
CA ALA A 29 26.44 -8.23 5.97
C ALA A 29 27.95 -8.30 5.63
N HIS A 30 28.60 -7.17 5.41
CA HIS A 30 30.03 -7.04 5.10
C HIS A 30 30.89 -6.77 6.34
N GLY A 31 30.26 -6.68 7.54
CA GLY A 31 30.95 -6.41 8.80
C GLY A 31 31.23 -4.93 9.08
N ASN A 32 30.63 -4.01 8.35
CA ASN A 32 30.75 -2.58 8.60
C ASN A 32 29.77 -2.14 9.69
N GLU A 33 30.21 -1.27 10.59
CA GLU A 33 29.33 -0.57 11.51
C GLU A 33 28.63 0.59 10.75
N ILE A 34 27.29 0.54 10.74
CA ILE A 34 26.43 1.55 10.15
C ILE A 34 25.74 2.29 11.29
N GLU A 35 25.89 3.61 11.31
CA GLU A 35 25.19 4.52 12.22
C GLU A 35 24.05 5.22 11.45
N LEU A 36 22.82 5.13 11.96
CA LEU A 36 21.63 5.75 11.39
C LEU A 36 21.14 6.88 12.30
N ASP A 37 20.68 7.97 11.70
CA ASP A 37 19.75 8.89 12.34
C ASP A 37 18.36 8.26 12.26
N ASP A 38 17.91 7.60 13.32
CA ASP A 38 16.68 6.82 13.38
C ASP A 38 15.42 7.61 13.01
N SER A 39 15.49 8.93 13.06
CA SER A 39 14.36 9.80 12.68
C SER A 39 14.34 10.13 11.18
N LEU A 40 15.46 9.95 10.47
CA LEU A 40 15.64 10.45 9.11
C LEU A 40 16.21 9.41 8.13
N GLU A 41 16.80 8.33 8.61
CA GLU A 41 17.51 7.36 7.82
C GLU A 41 17.07 5.93 8.12
N ALA A 42 16.99 5.12 7.09
CA ALA A 42 16.91 3.66 7.14
C ALA A 42 18.03 3.04 6.31
N TYR A 43 18.19 1.74 6.40
CA TYR A 43 19.19 1.00 5.65
C TYR A 43 18.56 -0.22 4.97
N THR A 44 18.94 -0.47 3.74
CA THR A 44 18.60 -1.71 3.05
C THR A 44 19.84 -2.49 2.68
N THR A 45 19.81 -3.80 2.92
CA THR A 45 20.88 -4.74 2.53
C THR A 45 20.74 -5.22 1.09
N VAL A 46 19.68 -4.81 0.41
CA VAL A 46 19.33 -5.26 -0.94
C VAL A 46 18.82 -4.11 -1.78
N VAL A 47 18.92 -4.22 -3.09
CA VAL A 47 18.22 -3.30 -4.00
C VAL A 47 16.73 -3.61 -3.94
N LEU A 48 15.90 -2.59 -3.70
CA LEU A 48 14.44 -2.69 -3.77
C LEU A 48 13.98 -2.21 -5.14
N SER A 49 13.46 -3.12 -5.96
CA SER A 49 13.21 -2.89 -7.38
C SER A 49 11.83 -2.33 -7.67
N GLY A 50 11.75 -1.15 -8.28
CA GLY A 50 10.53 -0.48 -8.74
C GLY A 50 10.67 0.19 -10.10
N ALA A 51 11.93 0.46 -10.55
CA ALA A 51 12.22 1.09 -11.83
C ALA A 51 11.97 0.16 -13.03
N ASP A 52 12.16 0.69 -14.23
CA ASP A 52 12.09 -0.02 -15.52
C ASP A 52 10.79 -0.79 -15.75
N ASN A 53 9.70 -0.34 -15.14
CA ASN A 53 8.38 -0.97 -15.20
C ASN A 53 8.31 -2.41 -14.63
N ALA A 54 9.26 -2.85 -13.82
CA ALA A 54 9.24 -4.18 -13.22
C ALA A 54 7.92 -4.42 -12.46
N ALA A 55 7.57 -3.50 -11.56
CA ALA A 55 6.34 -3.57 -10.77
C ALA A 55 5.03 -3.51 -11.59
N ARG A 56 5.09 -3.21 -12.90
CA ARG A 56 3.93 -3.20 -13.79
C ARG A 56 3.64 -4.55 -14.45
N LYS A 57 4.51 -5.54 -14.31
CA LYS A 57 4.42 -6.80 -15.04
C LYS A 57 4.68 -8.05 -14.21
N GLU A 58 5.31 -7.88 -13.06
CA GLU A 58 5.69 -8.96 -12.17
C GLU A 58 5.71 -8.48 -10.72
N GLU A 59 5.74 -9.43 -9.77
CA GLU A 59 5.96 -9.15 -8.37
C GLU A 59 7.36 -8.56 -8.15
N THR A 60 7.47 -7.54 -7.31
CA THR A 60 8.77 -6.96 -6.94
C THR A 60 8.90 -6.87 -5.42
N ASN A 61 10.13 -6.99 -4.92
CA ASN A 61 10.40 -6.85 -3.50
C ASN A 61 10.05 -5.45 -2.95
N LEU A 62 10.14 -4.40 -3.76
CA LEU A 62 9.64 -3.07 -3.40
C LEU A 62 8.11 -3.04 -3.32
N GLY A 63 7.44 -3.72 -4.26
CA GLY A 63 5.98 -3.89 -4.24
C GLY A 63 5.51 -4.63 -3.00
N ASP A 64 6.24 -5.67 -2.59
CA ASP A 64 5.97 -6.42 -1.36
C ASP A 64 6.15 -5.53 -0.12
N LEU A 65 7.28 -4.81 0.01
CA LEU A 65 7.52 -3.87 1.10
C LEU A 65 6.41 -2.81 1.20
N TRP A 66 6.01 -2.26 0.05
CA TRP A 66 5.00 -1.20 -0.03
C TRP A 66 3.64 -1.69 0.43
N THR A 67 3.22 -2.85 -0.07
CA THR A 67 1.92 -3.42 0.29
C THR A 67 1.91 -4.00 1.70
N ASP A 68 3.03 -4.52 2.21
CA ASP A 68 3.15 -4.94 3.60
C ASP A 68 3.00 -3.76 4.55
N ALA A 69 3.59 -2.61 4.24
CA ALA A 69 3.41 -1.40 5.02
C ALA A 69 1.95 -0.95 5.10
N LEU A 70 1.24 -0.98 3.98
CA LEU A 70 -0.19 -0.62 3.94
C LEU A 70 -1.04 -1.61 4.75
N ARG A 71 -0.79 -2.91 4.58
CA ARG A 71 -1.51 -3.92 5.34
C ARG A 71 -1.20 -3.85 6.84
N TRP A 72 0.07 -3.68 7.21
CA TRP A 72 0.49 -3.48 8.60
C TRP A 72 -0.21 -2.28 9.23
N PHE A 73 -0.25 -1.14 8.56
CA PHE A 73 -0.94 0.06 9.04
C PHE A 73 -2.42 -0.20 9.39
N ALA A 74 -3.07 -1.04 8.59
CA ALA A 74 -4.46 -1.41 8.82
C ALA A 74 -4.61 -2.41 9.98
N VAL A 75 -3.83 -3.51 9.97
CA VAL A 75 -4.02 -4.60 10.97
C VAL A 75 -3.45 -4.27 12.35
N SER A 76 -2.47 -3.35 12.45
CA SER A 76 -1.97 -2.84 13.73
C SER A 76 -2.95 -1.90 14.43
N GLY A 77 -3.99 -1.45 13.73
CA GLY A 77 -4.94 -0.47 14.23
C GLY A 77 -4.50 0.99 14.08
N ASN A 78 -3.31 1.26 13.53
CA ASN A 78 -2.84 2.62 13.28
C ASN A 78 -3.77 3.40 12.34
N ILE A 79 -4.43 2.70 11.42
CA ILE A 79 -5.41 3.28 10.50
C ILE A 79 -6.59 3.95 11.21
N ASN A 80 -6.95 3.50 12.42
CA ASN A 80 -8.10 4.00 13.17
C ASN A 80 -7.94 5.49 13.53
N ALA A 81 -6.70 5.92 13.76
CA ALA A 81 -6.38 7.32 14.02
C ALA A 81 -6.33 8.20 12.76
N ALA A 82 -6.44 7.60 11.58
CA ALA A 82 -6.36 8.28 10.31
C ALA A 82 -7.72 8.50 9.63
N PHE A 83 -8.81 7.98 10.17
CA PHE A 83 -10.16 8.39 9.77
C PHE A 83 -10.41 9.82 10.21
N ASP A 84 -11.06 10.61 9.36
CA ASP A 84 -11.31 12.01 9.69
C ASP A 84 -12.56 12.18 10.58
N GLU A 85 -12.84 13.43 11.00
CA GLU A 85 -13.96 13.71 11.91
C GLU A 85 -15.32 13.37 11.28
N ASP A 86 -15.45 13.50 9.96
CA ASP A 86 -16.69 13.17 9.24
C ASP A 86 -16.85 11.64 9.14
N ASP A 87 -15.78 10.91 8.89
CA ASP A 87 -15.76 9.44 8.91
C ASP A 87 -16.20 8.92 10.28
N VAL A 88 -15.55 9.40 11.34
CA VAL A 88 -15.86 9.02 12.73
C VAL A 88 -17.31 9.37 13.11
N ALA A 89 -17.81 10.53 12.69
CA ALA A 89 -19.20 10.93 12.93
C ALA A 89 -20.21 10.00 12.21
N ASN A 90 -19.80 9.34 11.14
CA ASN A 90 -20.57 8.34 10.39
C ASN A 90 -20.33 6.90 10.85
N GLY A 91 -19.54 6.69 11.92
CA GLY A 91 -19.25 5.39 12.51
C GLY A 91 -18.09 4.65 11.87
N ILE A 92 -17.26 5.33 11.08
CA ILE A 92 -16.05 4.76 10.46
C ILE A 92 -14.86 5.17 11.32
N ASP A 93 -14.59 4.41 12.37
CA ASP A 93 -13.49 4.65 13.31
C ASP A 93 -12.58 3.43 13.49
N HIS A 94 -12.88 2.33 12.80
CA HIS A 94 -12.12 1.09 12.77
C HIS A 94 -12.49 0.28 11.52
N LEU A 95 -11.77 -0.83 11.27
CA LEU A 95 -12.13 -1.77 10.21
C LEU A 95 -13.25 -2.71 10.67
N ASP A 96 -14.21 -2.96 9.76
CA ASP A 96 -15.37 -3.84 10.01
C ASP A 96 -15.07 -5.35 9.86
N VAL A 97 -13.82 -5.69 9.57
CA VAL A 97 -13.36 -7.08 9.39
C VAL A 97 -12.11 -7.34 10.23
N ASP A 98 -11.88 -8.61 10.57
CA ASP A 98 -10.66 -9.04 11.24
C ASP A 98 -9.45 -9.07 10.30
N ALA A 99 -8.26 -9.15 10.91
CA ALA A 99 -6.99 -9.13 10.21
C ALA A 99 -6.86 -10.18 9.10
N ASP A 100 -7.56 -11.32 9.24
CA ASP A 100 -7.57 -12.40 8.24
C ASP A 100 -8.33 -12.01 6.95
N HIS A 101 -9.14 -10.96 6.99
CA HIS A 101 -9.87 -10.40 5.86
C HIS A 101 -9.31 -9.06 5.38
N VAL A 102 -8.12 -8.65 5.85
CA VAL A 102 -7.45 -7.43 5.39
C VAL A 102 -6.38 -7.78 4.36
N VAL A 103 -6.46 -7.18 3.19
CA VAL A 103 -5.46 -7.26 2.12
C VAL A 103 -5.02 -5.86 1.69
N ALA A 104 -3.83 -5.74 1.12
CA ALA A 104 -3.38 -4.50 0.51
C ALA A 104 -3.10 -4.71 -0.98
N LEU A 105 -3.55 -3.77 -1.80
CA LEU A 105 -3.35 -3.73 -3.25
C LEU A 105 -2.78 -2.38 -3.66
N TRP A 106 -1.69 -2.41 -4.42
CA TRP A 106 -1.02 -1.21 -4.91
C TRP A 106 -0.67 -1.32 -6.39
N ASN A 107 -1.12 -0.38 -7.21
CA ASN A 107 -0.81 -0.42 -8.63
C ASN A 107 0.69 -0.15 -8.89
N GLY A 108 1.33 -1.08 -9.59
CA GLY A 108 2.77 -1.07 -9.87
C GLY A 108 3.21 0.15 -10.66
N GLY A 109 2.31 0.77 -11.42
CA GLY A 109 2.55 2.02 -12.12
C GLY A 109 2.94 3.21 -11.22
N ASN A 110 2.69 3.12 -9.92
CA ASN A 110 3.05 4.16 -8.95
C ASN A 110 4.41 3.93 -8.27
N LEU A 111 5.08 2.81 -8.52
CA LEU A 111 6.45 2.57 -8.07
C LEU A 111 7.41 2.99 -9.21
N ARG A 112 8.08 4.13 -9.04
CA ARG A 112 8.76 4.86 -10.14
C ARG A 112 10.28 4.78 -10.10
N ALA A 113 10.87 4.35 -9.00
CA ALA A 113 12.30 4.28 -8.79
C ALA A 113 12.68 3.04 -7.98
N ASP A 114 13.94 2.64 -8.08
CA ASP A 114 14.55 1.68 -7.16
C ASP A 114 15.01 2.41 -5.90
N ILE A 115 15.16 1.66 -4.80
CA ILE A 115 15.96 2.09 -3.67
C ILE A 115 17.24 1.25 -3.70
N ALA A 116 18.38 1.91 -3.83
CA ALA A 116 19.68 1.24 -3.87
C ALA A 116 20.05 0.66 -2.50
N GLU A 117 20.88 -0.39 -2.49
CA GLU A 117 21.50 -0.90 -1.26
C GLU A 117 22.26 0.23 -0.54
N GLY A 118 22.10 0.30 0.77
CA GLY A 118 22.71 1.32 1.62
C GLY A 118 21.68 2.15 2.39
N LYS A 119 22.09 3.34 2.80
CA LYS A 119 21.22 4.29 3.50
C LYS A 119 20.21 4.92 2.53
N PHE A 120 19.01 5.10 3.02
CA PHE A 120 17.94 5.81 2.30
C PHE A 120 17.02 6.55 3.28
N GLY A 121 16.19 7.44 2.77
CA GLY A 121 15.28 8.24 3.58
C GLY A 121 14.06 8.74 2.81
N ALA A 122 13.48 9.83 3.30
CA ALA A 122 12.27 10.41 2.71
C ALA A 122 12.47 10.86 1.24
N ALA A 123 13.69 11.19 0.83
CA ALA A 123 14.00 11.61 -0.53
C ALA A 123 13.83 10.44 -1.51
N GLU A 124 14.40 9.27 -1.21
CA GLU A 124 14.28 8.07 -2.02
C GLU A 124 12.82 7.57 -2.07
N LEU A 125 12.10 7.62 -0.94
CA LEU A 125 10.67 7.31 -0.94
C LEU A 125 9.86 8.28 -1.81
N ALA A 126 10.27 9.55 -1.90
CA ALA A 126 9.62 10.52 -2.77
C ALA A 126 9.92 10.28 -4.25
N GLU A 127 11.09 9.71 -4.59
CA GLU A 127 11.41 9.27 -5.95
C GLU A 127 10.59 8.02 -6.33
N VAL A 128 10.42 7.07 -5.41
CA VAL A 128 9.57 5.89 -5.61
C VAL A 128 8.12 6.31 -5.85
N LEU A 129 7.55 7.15 -4.98
CA LEU A 129 6.18 7.65 -5.09
C LEU A 129 6.16 9.17 -5.11
N PRO A 130 6.24 9.83 -6.28
CA PRO A 130 6.24 11.30 -6.37
C PRO A 130 4.86 11.94 -6.15
N PHE A 131 3.84 11.16 -5.88
CA PHE A 131 2.45 11.60 -5.72
C PHE A 131 2.04 11.69 -4.24
N PRO A 132 1.22 12.67 -3.85
CA PRO A 132 0.71 12.78 -2.48
C PRO A 132 -0.51 11.87 -2.24
N ASN A 133 -0.35 10.57 -2.56
CA ASN A 133 -1.43 9.61 -2.36
C ASN A 133 -1.75 9.43 -0.88
N LYS A 134 -3.04 9.34 -0.58
CA LYS A 134 -3.55 8.97 0.73
C LYS A 134 -3.92 7.49 0.76
N VAL A 135 -3.85 6.88 1.93
CA VAL A 135 -4.38 5.54 2.17
C VAL A 135 -5.90 5.58 2.09
N ALA A 136 -6.47 4.58 1.46
CA ALA A 136 -7.91 4.36 1.41
C ALA A 136 -8.24 2.91 1.76
N VAL A 137 -9.44 2.68 2.26
CA VAL A 137 -10.02 1.36 2.50
C VAL A 137 -11.26 1.21 1.62
N VAL A 138 -11.32 0.10 0.88
CA VAL A 138 -12.48 -0.27 0.08
C VAL A 138 -12.93 -1.66 0.49
N TYR A 139 -14.20 -1.80 0.86
CA TYR A 139 -14.78 -3.10 1.18
C TYR A 139 -15.29 -3.78 -0.08
N MET A 140 -14.77 -4.97 -0.36
CA MET A 140 -15.09 -5.78 -1.55
C MET A 140 -15.46 -7.20 -1.17
N THR A 141 -16.39 -7.81 -1.88
CA THR A 141 -16.54 -9.26 -1.85
C THR A 141 -15.33 -9.93 -2.52
N GLY A 142 -15.11 -11.22 -2.26
CA GLY A 142 -14.05 -11.96 -2.95
C GLY A 142 -14.26 -11.99 -4.46
N GLU A 143 -15.50 -12.07 -4.95
CA GLU A 143 -15.80 -11.95 -6.39
C GLU A 143 -15.32 -10.61 -6.96
N GLN A 144 -15.59 -9.50 -6.28
CA GLN A 144 -15.13 -8.17 -6.67
C GLN A 144 -13.62 -8.04 -6.60
N LEU A 145 -12.98 -8.64 -5.59
CA LEU A 145 -11.52 -8.67 -5.45
C LEU A 145 -10.87 -9.42 -6.63
N ALA A 146 -11.41 -10.58 -7.00
CA ALA A 146 -10.92 -11.33 -8.16
C ALA A 146 -11.11 -10.56 -9.47
N GLU A 147 -12.25 -9.87 -9.65
CA GLU A 147 -12.52 -9.02 -10.81
C GLU A 147 -11.57 -7.81 -10.86
N ALA A 148 -11.26 -7.20 -9.71
CA ALA A 148 -10.30 -6.09 -9.64
C ALA A 148 -8.89 -6.52 -10.09
N LEU A 149 -8.44 -7.72 -9.71
CA LEU A 149 -7.17 -8.29 -10.15
C LEU A 149 -7.20 -8.68 -11.64
N GLU A 150 -8.31 -9.21 -12.14
CA GLU A 150 -8.52 -9.50 -13.55
C GLU A 150 -8.38 -8.23 -14.39
N ALA A 151 -9.12 -7.17 -14.02
CA ALA A 151 -9.06 -5.88 -14.70
C ALA A 151 -7.67 -5.25 -14.64
N ALA A 152 -6.99 -5.35 -13.51
CA ALA A 152 -5.64 -4.82 -13.32
C ALA A 152 -4.59 -5.53 -14.18
N SER A 153 -4.81 -6.79 -14.53
CA SER A 153 -3.89 -7.61 -15.32
C SER A 153 -4.18 -7.64 -16.82
N GLN A 154 -5.17 -6.88 -17.31
CA GLN A 154 -5.67 -6.98 -18.69
C GLN A 154 -4.62 -6.75 -19.77
N ALA A 155 -3.60 -5.90 -19.49
CA ALA A 155 -2.58 -5.53 -20.46
C ALA A 155 -1.36 -6.48 -20.47
N LEU A 156 -1.36 -7.50 -19.61
CA LEU A 156 -0.30 -8.51 -19.61
C LEU A 156 -0.47 -9.49 -20.79
N PRO A 157 0.63 -10.00 -21.38
CA PRO A 157 2.02 -9.66 -21.08
C PRO A 157 2.35 -8.23 -21.51
N CYS A 158 3.07 -7.52 -20.64
CA CYS A 158 3.40 -6.13 -20.85
C CYS A 158 4.43 -5.95 -21.99
N THR A 159 4.11 -5.09 -22.94
CA THR A 159 4.99 -4.68 -24.03
C THR A 159 5.29 -3.20 -23.95
N ASN A 160 6.22 -2.69 -24.76
CA ASN A 160 6.49 -1.25 -24.84
C ASN A 160 5.24 -0.46 -25.27
N GLU A 161 4.40 -1.05 -26.12
CA GLU A 161 3.16 -0.41 -26.61
C GLU A 161 2.05 -0.41 -25.57
N SER A 162 2.03 -1.39 -24.67
CA SER A 162 1.04 -1.53 -23.59
C SER A 162 1.55 -1.04 -22.22
N ALA A 163 2.76 -0.47 -22.13
CA ALA A 163 3.41 -0.11 -20.88
C ALA A 163 2.55 0.82 -19.98
N ASP A 164 1.80 1.74 -20.57
CA ASP A 164 0.91 2.64 -19.83
C ASP A 164 -0.32 1.91 -19.29
N ALA A 165 -0.90 0.99 -20.09
CA ALA A 165 -2.01 0.17 -19.62
C ALA A 165 -1.59 -0.82 -18.52
N CYS A 166 -0.33 -1.30 -18.52
CA CYS A 166 0.23 -2.16 -17.48
C CYS A 166 0.42 -1.44 -16.15
N ALA A 167 0.29 -0.12 -16.10
CA ALA A 167 0.40 0.64 -14.84
C ALA A 167 -0.61 0.19 -13.79
N SER A 168 -1.72 -0.40 -14.21
CA SER A 168 -2.77 -0.91 -13.33
C SER A 168 -2.41 -2.22 -12.61
N PHE A 169 -1.38 -2.97 -13.05
CA PHE A 169 -1.01 -4.24 -12.44
C PHE A 169 -0.76 -4.12 -10.94
N MET A 170 -1.36 -5.02 -10.12
CA MET A 170 -1.38 -4.88 -8.66
C MET A 170 -0.28 -5.69 -8.00
N GLN A 171 0.56 -5.00 -7.21
CA GLN A 171 1.36 -5.57 -6.14
C GLN A 171 0.47 -5.81 -4.94
N VAL A 172 0.72 -6.86 -4.14
CA VAL A 172 -0.23 -7.30 -3.11
C VAL A 172 0.42 -7.70 -1.79
N SER A 173 -0.33 -7.54 -0.70
CA SER A 173 -0.03 -8.17 0.59
C SER A 173 -1.29 -8.81 1.17
N GLY A 174 -1.09 -9.94 1.85
CA GLY A 174 -2.18 -10.71 2.44
C GLY A 174 -2.93 -11.59 1.44
N LEU A 175 -2.51 -11.69 0.16
CA LEU A 175 -3.11 -12.62 -0.78
C LEU A 175 -2.08 -13.21 -1.74
N VAL A 176 -2.41 -14.37 -2.31
CA VAL A 176 -1.62 -15.06 -3.34
C VAL A 176 -2.51 -15.28 -4.57
N TYR A 177 -2.02 -14.90 -5.74
CA TYR A 177 -2.78 -15.08 -6.98
C TYR A 177 -1.89 -15.40 -8.18
N THR A 178 -2.50 -16.01 -9.19
CA THR A 178 -1.90 -16.33 -10.48
C THR A 178 -2.64 -15.60 -11.60
N VAL A 179 -1.89 -15.06 -12.57
CA VAL A 179 -2.40 -14.54 -13.84
C VAL A 179 -1.95 -15.47 -14.98
N ASP A 180 -2.88 -16.11 -15.67
CA ASP A 180 -2.63 -16.94 -16.83
C ASP A 180 -2.74 -16.10 -18.12
N THR A 181 -1.59 -15.62 -18.62
CA THR A 181 -1.53 -14.79 -19.82
C THR A 181 -1.70 -15.58 -21.13
N THR A 182 -1.78 -16.92 -21.07
CA THR A 182 -2.13 -17.74 -22.24
C THR A 182 -3.60 -17.66 -22.61
N LYS A 183 -4.42 -17.16 -21.68
CA LYS A 183 -5.84 -16.86 -21.90
C LYS A 183 -6.01 -15.40 -22.33
N GLU A 184 -6.98 -15.16 -23.20
CA GLU A 184 -7.35 -13.79 -23.57
C GLU A 184 -8.15 -13.12 -22.45
N TYR A 185 -7.92 -11.83 -22.26
CA TYR A 185 -8.77 -11.01 -21.38
C TYR A 185 -10.15 -10.84 -22.01
N ASP A 186 -11.21 -11.19 -21.29
CA ASP A 186 -12.59 -11.08 -21.74
C ASP A 186 -13.08 -9.62 -21.60
N LYS A 187 -12.86 -8.84 -22.65
CA LYS A 187 -13.13 -7.40 -22.70
C LYS A 187 -14.62 -7.09 -22.70
N GLY A 188 -15.04 -6.33 -21.70
CA GLY A 188 -16.35 -5.70 -21.65
C GLY A 188 -16.36 -4.28 -22.19
N GLU A 189 -17.08 -3.40 -21.50
CA GLU A 189 -17.17 -1.99 -21.86
C GLU A 189 -15.84 -1.26 -21.66
N ALA A 190 -15.58 -0.26 -22.51
CA ALA A 190 -14.38 0.56 -22.38
C ALA A 190 -14.44 1.37 -21.06
N TYR A 191 -13.30 1.47 -20.40
CA TYR A 191 -13.10 2.26 -19.20
C TYR A 191 -11.90 3.19 -19.38
N GLY A 192 -12.17 4.48 -19.55
CA GLY A 192 -11.14 5.44 -19.96
C GLY A 192 -10.63 5.16 -21.38
N ASP A 193 -9.37 5.55 -21.62
CA ASP A 193 -8.77 5.45 -22.96
C ASP A 193 -8.00 4.13 -23.19
N LEU A 194 -7.57 3.47 -22.12
CA LEU A 194 -6.64 2.35 -22.19
C LEU A 194 -7.18 1.04 -21.62
N TRP A 195 -8.25 1.08 -20.84
CA TRP A 195 -8.75 -0.08 -20.10
C TRP A 195 -10.16 -0.47 -20.49
N TYR A 196 -10.54 -1.67 -20.10
CA TYR A 196 -11.85 -2.26 -20.31
C TYR A 196 -12.31 -2.92 -19.02
N GLN A 197 -13.61 -2.88 -18.76
CA GLN A 197 -14.20 -3.70 -17.71
C GLN A 197 -14.08 -5.18 -18.09
N ALA A 198 -13.99 -6.07 -17.10
CA ALA A 198 -14.03 -7.51 -17.35
C ALA A 198 -15.47 -7.99 -17.51
N ASN A 199 -15.74 -8.78 -18.57
CA ASN A 199 -17.00 -9.52 -18.66
C ASN A 199 -16.99 -10.77 -17.76
N SER A 200 -15.80 -11.33 -17.51
CA SER A 200 -15.62 -12.50 -16.66
C SER A 200 -14.20 -12.54 -16.04
N VAL A 201 -14.07 -13.15 -14.89
CA VAL A 201 -12.77 -13.51 -14.32
C VAL A 201 -12.30 -14.78 -15.01
N ASN A 202 -11.30 -14.67 -15.87
CA ASN A 202 -10.86 -15.73 -16.77
C ASN A 202 -9.37 -16.07 -16.59
N ARG A 203 -8.53 -15.06 -16.41
CA ARG A 203 -7.07 -15.15 -16.32
C ARG A 203 -6.58 -15.27 -14.89
N VAL A 204 -7.26 -14.60 -13.96
CA VAL A 204 -6.88 -14.55 -12.55
C VAL A 204 -7.44 -15.74 -11.79
N THR A 205 -6.60 -16.31 -10.94
CA THR A 205 -6.99 -17.26 -9.90
C THR A 205 -6.41 -16.78 -8.58
N VAL A 206 -7.27 -16.39 -7.63
CA VAL A 206 -6.86 -16.12 -6.25
C VAL A 206 -6.77 -17.43 -5.51
N GLU A 207 -5.59 -17.74 -4.97
CA GLU A 207 -5.31 -19.04 -4.34
C GLU A 207 -5.62 -19.01 -2.85
N SER A 208 -5.19 -17.95 -2.17
CA SER A 208 -5.38 -17.80 -0.74
C SER A 208 -5.40 -16.33 -0.31
N VAL A 209 -6.05 -16.07 0.82
CA VAL A 209 -5.99 -14.80 1.55
C VAL A 209 -5.52 -15.08 2.96
N ASN A 210 -4.44 -14.43 3.40
CA ASN A 210 -3.82 -14.60 4.72
C ASN A 210 -3.59 -16.07 5.11
N GLY A 211 -3.19 -16.89 4.13
CA GLY A 211 -2.92 -18.32 4.31
C GLY A 211 -4.16 -19.21 4.39
N GLN A 212 -5.37 -18.63 4.29
CA GLN A 212 -6.63 -19.37 4.22
C GLN A 212 -7.06 -19.54 2.75
N PRO A 213 -7.79 -20.62 2.41
CA PRO A 213 -8.37 -20.76 1.09
C PRO A 213 -9.24 -19.54 0.75
N PHE A 214 -9.14 -19.07 -0.50
CA PHE A 214 -9.93 -17.95 -0.95
C PHE A 214 -11.43 -18.22 -0.88
N ASP A 215 -12.19 -17.27 -0.33
CA ASP A 215 -13.65 -17.29 -0.29
C ASP A 215 -14.21 -16.13 -1.13
N ALA A 216 -14.84 -16.47 -2.25
CA ALA A 216 -15.43 -15.50 -3.17
C ALA A 216 -16.59 -14.71 -2.56
N GLN A 217 -17.24 -15.21 -1.50
CA GLN A 217 -18.39 -14.57 -0.85
C GLN A 217 -18.01 -13.78 0.40
N ALA A 218 -16.79 -13.94 0.91
CA ALA A 218 -16.33 -13.20 2.08
C ALA A 218 -16.17 -11.71 1.75
N LEU A 219 -16.32 -10.86 2.76
CA LEU A 219 -16.04 -9.43 2.67
C LEU A 219 -14.59 -9.18 3.09
N TYR A 220 -13.86 -8.47 2.25
CA TYR A 220 -12.47 -8.08 2.49
C TYR A 220 -12.34 -6.57 2.59
N ALA A 221 -11.52 -6.08 3.52
CA ALA A 221 -11.04 -4.70 3.53
C ALA A 221 -9.78 -4.62 2.66
N VAL A 222 -9.89 -3.92 1.55
CA VAL A 222 -8.79 -3.69 0.61
C VAL A 222 -8.16 -2.35 0.90
N VAL A 223 -6.93 -2.37 1.44
CA VAL A 223 -6.15 -1.16 1.72
C VAL A 223 -5.41 -0.77 0.45
N THR A 224 -5.58 0.46 0.00
CA THR A 224 -5.09 0.92 -1.30
C THR A 224 -4.86 2.43 -1.31
N SER A 225 -4.74 3.02 -2.51
CA SER A 225 -4.63 4.47 -2.69
C SER A 225 -5.98 5.15 -2.88
N ASN A 226 -6.05 6.44 -2.53
CA ASN A 226 -7.18 7.29 -2.93
C ASN A 226 -7.39 7.36 -4.45
N ALA A 227 -6.35 7.12 -5.24
CA ALA A 227 -6.46 7.07 -6.71
C ALA A 227 -7.27 5.84 -7.15
N ASN A 228 -6.94 4.65 -6.63
CA ASN A 228 -7.70 3.42 -6.91
C ASN A 228 -9.14 3.53 -6.37
N TYR A 229 -9.32 4.04 -5.14
CA TYR A 229 -10.64 4.32 -4.55
C TYR A 229 -11.53 5.13 -5.51
N ASN A 230 -10.98 6.15 -6.16
CA ASN A 230 -11.69 7.02 -7.09
C ASN A 230 -11.81 6.45 -8.53
N GLY A 231 -11.33 5.22 -8.76
CA GLY A 231 -11.47 4.54 -10.05
C GLY A 231 -10.41 4.93 -11.09
N MET A 232 -9.21 5.36 -10.65
CA MET A 232 -8.12 5.66 -11.59
C MET A 232 -7.61 4.36 -12.26
N ASP A 233 -7.04 4.48 -13.44
CA ASP A 233 -6.57 3.38 -14.26
C ASP A 233 -7.70 2.34 -14.52
N SER A 234 -7.47 1.05 -14.28
CA SER A 234 -8.51 0.01 -14.41
C SER A 234 -9.38 -0.17 -13.16
N SER A 235 -9.32 0.76 -12.19
CA SER A 235 -9.91 0.58 -10.84
C SER A 235 -11.42 0.86 -10.77
N TYR A 236 -12.19 0.60 -11.83
CA TYR A 236 -13.64 0.79 -11.84
C TYR A 236 -14.35 0.01 -10.73
N ILE A 237 -13.86 -1.20 -10.44
CA ILE A 237 -14.48 -2.04 -9.40
C ILE A 237 -14.21 -1.49 -7.99
N PHE A 238 -13.05 -0.87 -7.75
CA PHE A 238 -12.77 -0.17 -6.49
C PHE A 238 -13.76 0.95 -6.25
N LYS A 239 -13.98 1.79 -7.29
CA LYS A 239 -14.94 2.87 -7.22
C LYS A 239 -16.36 2.38 -6.98
N ALA A 240 -16.80 1.38 -7.74
CA ALA A 240 -18.14 0.80 -7.60
C ALA A 240 -18.34 0.19 -6.20
N ALA A 241 -17.35 -0.52 -5.67
CA ALA A 241 -17.40 -1.12 -4.34
C ALA A 241 -17.41 -0.04 -3.24
N ALA A 242 -16.60 1.01 -3.40
CA ALA A 242 -16.57 2.14 -2.45
C ALA A 242 -17.91 2.88 -2.41
N GLU A 243 -18.53 3.11 -3.56
CA GLU A 243 -19.86 3.73 -3.64
C GLU A 243 -20.98 2.84 -3.05
N ALA A 244 -20.80 1.52 -3.11
CA ALA A 244 -21.78 0.56 -2.59
C ALA A 244 -21.67 0.32 -1.08
N ASN A 245 -20.49 0.51 -0.49
CA ASN A 245 -20.25 0.30 0.93
C ASN A 245 -19.88 1.61 1.63
N PRO A 246 -20.78 2.17 2.47
CA PRO A 246 -20.60 3.48 3.10
C PRO A 246 -19.47 3.49 4.15
N HIS A 247 -18.92 2.34 4.54
CA HIS A 247 -17.76 2.25 5.44
C HIS A 247 -16.42 2.26 4.68
N SER A 248 -16.45 2.33 3.34
CA SER A 248 -15.26 2.60 2.55
C SER A 248 -14.86 4.07 2.69
N ALA A 249 -13.58 4.34 2.96
CA ALA A 249 -13.12 5.70 3.25
C ALA A 249 -11.72 6.01 2.69
N ILE A 250 -11.46 7.29 2.44
CA ILE A 250 -10.13 7.81 2.16
C ILE A 250 -9.61 8.46 3.45
N THR A 251 -8.60 7.88 4.05
CA THR A 251 -8.04 8.38 5.31
C THR A 251 -7.25 9.67 5.14
N THR A 252 -6.85 10.29 6.26
CA THR A 252 -5.92 11.44 6.26
C THR A 252 -4.47 11.03 6.07
N ALA A 253 -4.12 9.74 6.26
CA ALA A 253 -2.76 9.23 6.21
C ALA A 253 -2.16 9.30 4.80
N VAL A 254 -0.95 9.84 4.69
CA VAL A 254 -0.17 9.86 3.45
C VAL A 254 0.60 8.56 3.31
N VAL A 255 0.51 7.92 2.14
CA VAL A 255 1.09 6.59 1.89
C VAL A 255 2.58 6.53 2.19
N ARG A 256 3.38 7.53 1.76
CA ARG A 256 4.82 7.57 2.04
C ARG A 256 5.15 7.60 3.53
N ASP A 257 4.34 8.34 4.30
CA ASP A 257 4.52 8.43 5.75
C ASP A 257 4.19 7.09 6.41
N VAL A 258 3.18 6.38 5.92
CA VAL A 258 2.84 5.01 6.37
C VAL A 258 3.96 4.03 6.06
N VAL A 259 4.54 4.08 4.86
CA VAL A 259 5.68 3.23 4.49
C VAL A 259 6.89 3.54 5.36
N TRP A 260 7.17 4.83 5.62
CA TRP A 260 8.25 5.23 6.53
C TRP A 260 8.00 4.73 7.96
N GLN A 261 6.77 4.88 8.46
CA GLN A 261 6.38 4.41 9.79
C GLN A 261 6.57 2.89 9.92
N TYR A 262 6.17 2.12 8.91
CA TYR A 262 6.39 0.67 8.88
C TYR A 262 7.88 0.31 8.95
N ILE A 263 8.71 0.98 8.15
CA ILE A 263 10.15 0.77 8.15
C ILE A 263 10.76 1.09 9.53
N ALA A 264 10.31 2.18 10.16
CA ALA A 264 10.82 2.61 11.45
C ALA A 264 10.35 1.71 12.60
N GLU A 265 9.06 1.44 12.69
CA GLU A 265 8.44 0.79 13.85
C GLU A 265 8.49 -0.74 13.77
N GLU A 266 8.25 -1.31 12.59
CA GLU A 266 8.19 -2.77 12.42
C GLU A 266 9.55 -3.35 12.01
N LEU A 267 10.28 -2.65 11.13
CA LEU A 267 11.56 -3.12 10.61
C LEU A 267 12.77 -2.51 11.33
N ASN A 268 12.56 -1.67 12.35
CA ASN A 268 13.63 -1.00 13.11
C ASN A 268 14.64 -0.27 12.20
N ASN A 269 14.17 0.44 11.19
CA ASN A 269 14.95 1.14 10.16
C ASN A 269 15.86 0.23 9.31
N GLN A 270 15.60 -1.08 9.25
CA GLN A 270 16.43 -2.04 8.52
C GLN A 270 15.61 -2.93 7.59
N VAL A 271 15.69 -2.70 6.29
CA VAL A 271 15.11 -3.57 5.27
C VAL A 271 16.16 -4.62 4.91
N THR A 272 15.94 -5.87 5.33
CA THR A 272 16.93 -6.95 5.25
C THR A 272 16.46 -8.08 4.33
N ASP A 273 17.03 -9.27 4.53
CA ASP A 273 16.84 -10.48 3.73
C ASP A 273 15.38 -10.90 3.51
N ALA A 274 14.46 -10.43 4.34
CA ALA A 274 13.03 -10.65 4.12
C ALA A 274 12.55 -10.09 2.76
N TYR A 275 13.22 -9.05 2.26
CA TYR A 275 12.94 -8.41 0.97
C TYR A 275 14.07 -8.63 -0.05
N ALA A 276 14.93 -9.66 0.12
CA ALA A 276 16.00 -9.97 -0.83
C ALA A 276 15.46 -10.42 -2.20
N ALA A 277 14.24 -10.94 -2.25
CA ALA A 277 13.55 -11.38 -3.45
C ALA A 277 12.03 -11.18 -3.29
N PRO A 278 11.26 -11.21 -4.38
CA PRO A 278 9.80 -11.30 -4.32
C PRO A 278 9.33 -12.47 -3.47
N GLN A 279 8.22 -12.29 -2.76
CA GLN A 279 7.70 -13.21 -1.75
C GLN A 279 6.94 -14.40 -2.33
N GLY A 280 6.74 -14.45 -3.66
CA GLY A 280 5.98 -15.49 -4.35
C GLY A 280 4.46 -15.34 -4.21
N ARG A 281 3.99 -14.13 -4.05
CA ARG A 281 2.55 -13.80 -3.93
C ARG A 281 1.86 -13.72 -5.29
N ILE A 282 2.62 -13.43 -6.34
CA ILE A 282 2.11 -13.19 -7.68
C ILE A 282 2.83 -14.10 -8.68
N THR A 283 2.06 -14.93 -9.38
CA THR A 283 2.60 -15.75 -10.48
C THR A 283 1.99 -15.26 -11.80
N VAL A 284 2.83 -14.88 -12.76
CA VAL A 284 2.44 -14.59 -14.15
C VAL A 284 2.91 -15.72 -15.04
N LYS A 285 1.98 -16.41 -15.75
CA LYS A 285 2.26 -17.56 -16.62
C LYS A 285 2.10 -17.20 -18.09
#